data_1dcfdedbf5cebfa4bc7fefd64989f848
#
_entry.id   1dcfdedbf5cebfa4bc7fefd64989f848
#
_cell.length_a   1.000
_cell.length_b   1.000
_cell.length_c   1.000
_cell.angle_alpha   90.00
_cell.angle_beta   90.00
_cell.angle_gamma   90.00
#
_symmetry.space_group_name_H-M   'P 1'
#
loop_
_entity.id
_entity.type
_entity.pdbx_description
1 polymer ?
#
loop_
_entity_poly.entity_id
_entity_poly.type
_entity_poly.pdbx_seq_one_letter_code
_entity_poly.pdbx_strand_id
1 'polypeptide(L)'
;MRLFSMKNKVGNIVIKDHVIRYVELKQQKPLILHTCEEWPLPEGIVRDGKIADEEQLAHIMEQCVDMWNIKRRRVRFLVPDPLIVIRKIPLPKEMEHEDIRSYLFMEIGATIPLPFEDAVFDYAVLEKTKEALHVLLFAAPEANVMQYAELFEAVKLKPIVADISPLSLYRLFYTFDLANDIDHFLFVQFDLSSLNVSVFHQHRPIFTRQLAFDSQWTYWEKTNEGWKWLKEGQPERQLEDVYKELERVMNFYRFSLQKGEAQITRIVMTGDHPLIHTFSHLLQERLDVAVETLTLPLSIDPTYYLPIGLGLKEGNGHVSRN
;
A
#
# COMPACT_ATOMS: atom_id res chain seq x y z
N MET A 1 42.58 -0.87 10.45
CA MET A 1 41.75 -1.42 9.36
C MET A 1 40.34 -1.67 9.93
N ARG A 2 39.39 -0.71 9.73
CA ARG A 2 38.00 -0.87 10.17
C ARG A 2 37.34 -1.81 9.18
N LEU A 3 37.06 -3.04 9.59
CA LEU A 3 36.11 -3.92 8.92
C LEU A 3 34.75 -3.19 8.91
N PHE A 4 34.36 -2.69 7.74
CA PHE A 4 33.03 -2.15 7.53
C PHE A 4 32.05 -3.28 7.86
N SER A 5 31.37 -3.16 8.99
CA SER A 5 30.17 -3.91 9.27
C SER A 5 29.25 -3.69 8.06
N MET A 6 29.08 -4.73 7.25
CA MET A 6 27.96 -4.81 6.32
C MET A 6 26.70 -4.92 7.19
N LYS A 7 26.20 -3.77 7.70
CA LYS A 7 24.86 -3.71 8.27
C LYS A 7 23.97 -4.38 7.24
N ASN A 8 23.20 -5.37 7.68
CA ASN A 8 22.25 -6.12 6.88
C ASN A 8 21.28 -5.15 6.18
N LYS A 9 21.67 -4.69 5.00
CA LYS A 9 20.87 -3.79 4.19
C LYS A 9 19.62 -4.55 3.74
N VAL A 10 18.47 -3.95 3.91
CA VAL A 10 17.17 -4.53 3.55
C VAL A 10 16.63 -3.78 2.35
N GLY A 11 16.33 -4.51 1.29
CA GLY A 11 15.64 -3.97 0.12
C GLY A 11 14.13 -3.87 0.37
N ASN A 12 13.49 -2.94 -0.30
CA ASN A 12 12.05 -2.74 -0.23
C ASN A 12 11.50 -2.78 -1.64
N ILE A 13 10.67 -3.77 -1.94
CA ILE A 13 10.15 -4.06 -3.28
C ILE A 13 8.65 -3.82 -3.32
N VAL A 14 8.22 -3.12 -4.35
CA VAL A 14 6.81 -2.93 -4.69
C VAL A 14 6.61 -3.42 -6.11
N ILE A 15 5.70 -4.38 -6.29
CA ILE A 15 5.28 -4.87 -7.60
C ILE A 15 3.84 -4.41 -7.82
N LYS A 16 3.61 -3.68 -8.92
CA LYS A 16 2.30 -3.28 -9.43
C LYS A 16 2.11 -3.89 -10.81
N ASP A 17 0.91 -3.79 -11.36
CA ASP A 17 0.59 -4.38 -12.66
C ASP A 17 1.48 -3.87 -13.80
N HIS A 18 2.03 -2.66 -13.67
CA HIS A 18 2.82 -1.99 -14.72
C HIS A 18 4.29 -1.76 -14.36
N VAL A 19 4.72 -2.04 -13.10
CA VAL A 19 6.07 -1.67 -12.67
C VAL A 19 6.54 -2.45 -11.45
N ILE A 20 7.86 -2.71 -11.40
CA ILE A 20 8.59 -3.15 -10.22
C ILE A 20 9.44 -1.99 -9.73
N ARG A 21 9.36 -1.64 -8.43
CA ARG A 21 10.22 -0.62 -7.80
C ARG A 21 10.99 -1.19 -6.64
N TYR A 22 12.24 -0.82 -6.55
CA TYR A 22 13.15 -1.20 -5.49
C TYR A 22 13.75 0.03 -4.83
N VAL A 23 13.77 0.05 -3.50
CA VAL A 23 14.45 1.08 -2.71
C VAL A 23 15.28 0.43 -1.61
N GLU A 24 16.50 0.92 -1.40
CA GLU A 24 17.32 0.59 -0.25
C GLU A 24 17.62 1.86 0.54
N LEU A 25 17.33 1.85 1.84
CA LEU A 25 17.66 2.95 2.74
C LEU A 25 19.07 2.77 3.31
N LYS A 26 19.88 3.82 3.26
CA LYS A 26 21.16 3.89 3.97
C LYS A 26 20.91 4.17 5.45
N GLN A 27 19.90 4.98 5.75
CA GLN A 27 19.54 5.42 7.10
C GLN A 27 18.06 5.80 7.13
N GLN A 28 17.39 5.52 8.26
CA GLN A 28 15.97 5.86 8.46
C GLN A 28 15.76 7.22 9.11
N LYS A 29 16.63 7.63 10.06
CA LYS A 29 16.56 8.90 10.79
C LYS A 29 17.96 9.54 10.87
N PRO A 30 18.24 10.66 10.15
CA PRO A 30 17.43 11.23 9.08
C PRO A 30 17.29 10.24 7.91
N LEU A 31 16.25 10.38 7.12
CA LEU A 31 16.01 9.51 5.96
C LEU A 31 17.07 9.78 4.88
N ILE A 32 17.88 8.76 4.59
CA ILE A 32 18.90 8.79 3.53
C ILE A 32 18.74 7.56 2.67
N LEU A 33 18.55 7.76 1.38
CA LEU A 33 18.49 6.69 0.40
C LEU A 33 19.89 6.16 0.04
N HIS A 34 19.94 4.89 -0.28
CA HIS A 34 21.12 4.26 -0.89
C HIS A 34 20.93 4.12 -2.39
N THR A 35 19.81 3.55 -2.82
CA THR A 35 19.45 3.40 -4.24
C THR A 35 17.94 3.37 -4.41
N CYS A 36 17.49 3.77 -5.61
CA CYS A 36 16.13 3.65 -6.10
C CYS A 36 16.20 3.13 -7.53
N GLU A 37 15.49 2.03 -7.82
CA GLU A 37 15.49 1.38 -9.12
C GLU A 37 14.05 1.11 -9.56
N GLU A 38 13.80 1.14 -10.86
CA GLU A 38 12.49 0.86 -11.45
C GLU A 38 12.64 -0.01 -12.69
N TRP A 39 11.69 -0.93 -12.87
CA TRP A 39 11.57 -1.75 -14.06
C TRP A 39 10.11 -1.82 -14.53
N PRO A 40 9.79 -1.40 -15.76
CA PRO A 40 8.44 -1.49 -16.30
C PRO A 40 8.05 -2.96 -16.52
N LEU A 41 6.80 -3.31 -16.20
CA LEU A 41 6.24 -4.62 -16.48
C LEU A 41 5.39 -4.56 -17.76
N PRO A 42 5.53 -5.52 -18.67
CA PRO A 42 4.59 -5.72 -19.77
C PRO A 42 3.18 -6.04 -19.26
N GLU A 43 2.18 -5.72 -20.08
CA GLU A 43 0.79 -6.04 -19.79
C GLU A 43 0.59 -7.55 -19.63
N GLY A 44 -0.24 -7.92 -18.66
CA GLY A 44 -0.71 -9.29 -18.49
C GLY A 44 0.13 -10.17 -17.59
N ILE A 45 1.31 -9.71 -17.15
CA ILE A 45 2.15 -10.45 -16.20
C ILE A 45 1.57 -10.41 -14.79
N VAL A 46 1.15 -9.23 -14.34
CA VAL A 46 0.39 -9.03 -13.12
C VAL A 46 -0.93 -8.36 -13.47
N ARG A 47 -2.05 -8.84 -12.91
CA ARG A 47 -3.39 -8.29 -13.12
C ARG A 47 -4.13 -8.20 -11.81
N ASP A 48 -4.58 -7.01 -11.45
CA ASP A 48 -5.23 -6.74 -10.17
C ASP A 48 -4.43 -7.30 -8.98
N GLY A 49 -3.11 -7.13 -9.05
CA GLY A 49 -2.19 -7.62 -8.04
C GLY A 49 -2.00 -9.15 -7.98
N LYS A 50 -2.57 -9.92 -8.89
CA LYS A 50 -2.36 -11.37 -9.00
C LYS A 50 -1.32 -11.66 -10.07
N ILE A 51 -0.39 -12.55 -9.77
CA ILE A 51 0.59 -13.03 -10.74
C ILE A 51 -0.15 -13.90 -11.76
N ALA A 52 -0.23 -13.43 -13.01
CA ALA A 52 -0.91 -14.13 -14.09
C ALA A 52 0.07 -14.93 -14.96
N ASP A 53 1.33 -14.51 -15.05
CA ASP A 53 2.42 -15.21 -15.72
C ASP A 53 3.63 -15.28 -14.79
N GLU A 54 3.72 -16.38 -14.05
CA GLU A 54 4.75 -16.58 -13.04
C GLU A 54 6.14 -16.77 -13.65
N GLU A 55 6.22 -17.49 -14.77
CA GLU A 55 7.50 -17.76 -15.44
C GLU A 55 8.12 -16.47 -15.99
N GLN A 56 7.31 -15.64 -16.64
CA GLN A 56 7.76 -14.38 -17.18
C GLN A 56 8.10 -13.37 -16.08
N LEU A 57 7.32 -13.31 -15.00
CA LEU A 57 7.62 -12.45 -13.85
C LEU A 57 8.93 -12.89 -13.18
N ALA A 58 9.15 -14.17 -12.97
CA ALA A 58 10.38 -14.70 -12.40
C ALA A 58 11.59 -14.35 -13.27
N HIS A 59 11.48 -14.49 -14.59
CA HIS A 59 12.55 -14.11 -15.52
C HIS A 59 12.88 -12.61 -15.43
N ILE A 60 11.87 -11.73 -15.41
CA ILE A 60 12.07 -10.28 -15.24
C ILE A 60 12.70 -9.98 -13.88
N MET A 61 12.24 -10.62 -12.82
CA MET A 61 12.80 -10.43 -11.49
C MET A 61 14.26 -10.89 -11.40
N GLU A 62 14.66 -11.97 -12.11
CA GLU A 62 16.07 -12.38 -12.20
C GLU A 62 16.92 -11.29 -12.86
N GLN A 63 16.43 -10.69 -13.96
CA GLN A 63 17.11 -9.57 -14.61
C GLN A 63 17.26 -8.37 -13.66
N CYS A 64 16.20 -8.01 -12.93
CA CYS A 64 16.24 -6.95 -11.92
C CYS A 64 17.28 -7.26 -10.83
N VAL A 65 17.29 -8.47 -10.30
CA VAL A 65 18.23 -8.91 -9.24
C VAL A 65 19.68 -8.81 -9.69
N ASP A 66 19.97 -9.21 -10.93
CA ASP A 66 21.32 -9.16 -11.49
C ASP A 66 21.73 -7.71 -11.81
N MET A 67 20.87 -6.94 -12.46
CA MET A 67 21.14 -5.55 -12.85
C MET A 67 21.33 -4.64 -11.63
N TRP A 68 20.47 -4.78 -10.63
CA TRP A 68 20.52 -3.97 -9.39
C TRP A 68 21.55 -4.51 -8.39
N ASN A 69 22.17 -5.65 -8.67
CA ASN A 69 23.18 -6.31 -7.82
C ASN A 69 22.68 -6.58 -6.39
N ILE A 70 21.47 -7.16 -6.29
CA ILE A 70 20.77 -7.37 -5.01
C ILE A 70 20.61 -8.86 -4.64
N LYS A 71 21.33 -9.76 -5.29
CA LYS A 71 21.30 -11.20 -4.99
C LYS A 71 21.55 -11.50 -3.51
N ARG A 72 20.75 -12.41 -2.95
CA ARG A 72 20.77 -12.81 -1.53
C ARG A 72 20.38 -11.67 -0.56
N ARG A 73 19.85 -10.55 -1.05
CA ARG A 73 19.38 -9.46 -0.21
C ARG A 73 18.14 -9.88 0.56
N ARG A 74 18.07 -9.50 1.83
CA ARG A 74 16.80 -9.54 2.58
C ARG A 74 15.88 -8.48 2.02
N VAL A 75 14.61 -8.83 1.79
CA VAL A 75 13.66 -7.90 1.20
C VAL A 75 12.35 -7.84 1.99
N ARG A 76 11.77 -6.65 2.04
CA ARG A 76 10.37 -6.43 2.40
C ARG A 76 9.59 -6.21 1.12
N PHE A 77 8.34 -6.59 1.10
CA PHE A 77 7.46 -6.34 -0.04
C PHE A 77 6.07 -5.91 0.42
N LEU A 78 5.32 -5.29 -0.49
CA LEU A 78 3.92 -4.96 -0.26
C LEU A 78 3.03 -6.06 -0.83
N VAL A 79 2.05 -6.47 -0.03
CA VAL A 79 0.90 -7.25 -0.52
C VAL A 79 0.10 -6.35 -1.46
N PRO A 80 -0.31 -6.82 -2.64
CA PRO A 80 -1.11 -6.02 -3.56
C PRO A 80 -2.43 -5.55 -2.94
N ASP A 81 -2.76 -4.28 -3.17
CA ASP A 81 -3.91 -3.61 -2.55
C ASP A 81 -5.27 -4.30 -2.75
N PRO A 82 -5.59 -4.90 -3.94
CA PRO A 82 -6.85 -5.61 -4.15
C PRO A 82 -7.07 -6.81 -3.22
N LEU A 83 -5.99 -7.33 -2.65
CA LEU A 83 -6.02 -8.53 -1.79
C LEU A 83 -6.19 -8.19 -0.31
N ILE A 84 -6.12 -6.91 0.07
CA ILE A 84 -6.05 -6.49 1.47
C ILE A 84 -7.46 -6.25 2.03
N VAL A 85 -7.72 -6.82 3.21
CA VAL A 85 -8.90 -6.54 4.02
C VAL A 85 -8.45 -5.93 5.34
N ILE A 86 -9.03 -4.77 5.69
CA ILE A 86 -8.87 -4.14 7.01
C ILE A 86 -10.25 -4.06 7.66
N ARG A 87 -10.37 -4.60 8.90
CA ARG A 87 -11.63 -4.59 9.64
C ARG A 87 -11.44 -4.35 11.13
N LYS A 88 -12.30 -3.55 11.73
CA LYS A 88 -12.43 -3.45 13.18
C LYS A 88 -13.31 -4.61 13.66
N ILE A 89 -12.77 -5.44 14.57
CA ILE A 89 -13.42 -6.64 15.10
C ILE A 89 -13.63 -6.45 16.62
N PRO A 90 -14.87 -6.60 17.11
CA PRO A 90 -15.12 -6.69 18.55
C PRO A 90 -14.79 -8.10 19.05
N LEU A 91 -14.03 -8.18 20.12
CA LEU A 91 -13.68 -9.42 20.82
C LEU A 91 -14.34 -9.43 22.20
N PRO A 92 -14.49 -10.61 22.85
CA PRO A 92 -14.90 -10.69 24.24
C PRO A 92 -14.08 -9.75 25.13
N LYS A 93 -14.77 -8.99 25.99
CA LYS A 93 -14.17 -7.94 26.81
C LYS A 93 -13.03 -8.45 27.70
N GLU A 94 -13.17 -9.65 28.21
CA GLU A 94 -12.23 -10.26 29.17
C GLU A 94 -11.11 -11.05 28.49
N MET A 95 -10.99 -10.93 27.15
CA MET A 95 -9.93 -11.63 26.41
C MET A 95 -8.56 -11.09 26.75
N GLU A 96 -7.65 -11.99 27.05
CA GLU A 96 -6.25 -11.67 27.30
C GLU A 96 -5.49 -11.50 25.98
N HIS A 97 -4.43 -10.69 26.00
CA HIS A 97 -3.64 -10.38 24.80
C HIS A 97 -3.05 -11.63 24.14
N GLU A 98 -2.69 -12.62 24.93
CA GLU A 98 -2.06 -13.87 24.49
C GLU A 98 -3.03 -14.75 23.68
N ASP A 99 -4.32 -14.64 23.94
CA ASP A 99 -5.38 -15.45 23.32
C ASP A 99 -5.92 -14.86 22.03
N ILE A 100 -5.68 -13.56 21.78
CA ILE A 100 -6.27 -12.84 20.63
C ILE A 100 -5.92 -13.52 19.32
N ARG A 101 -4.65 -13.90 19.10
CA ARG A 101 -4.22 -14.52 17.85
C ARG A 101 -4.91 -15.85 17.60
N SER A 102 -4.96 -16.69 18.61
CA SER A 102 -5.60 -18.02 18.55
C SER A 102 -7.11 -17.89 18.32
N TYR A 103 -7.75 -16.94 18.98
CA TYR A 103 -9.16 -16.65 18.78
C TYR A 103 -9.45 -16.19 17.35
N LEU A 104 -8.70 -15.20 16.85
CA LEU A 104 -8.87 -14.72 15.48
C LEU A 104 -8.66 -15.83 14.45
N PHE A 105 -7.67 -16.70 14.67
CA PHE A 105 -7.40 -17.85 13.80
C PHE A 105 -8.60 -18.82 13.73
N MET A 106 -9.29 -19.06 14.82
CA MET A 106 -10.47 -19.95 14.85
C MET A 106 -11.71 -19.27 14.26
N GLU A 107 -11.85 -17.97 14.44
CA GLU A 107 -13.06 -17.24 14.05
C GLU A 107 -13.04 -16.73 12.59
N ILE A 108 -11.86 -16.58 12.00
CA ILE A 108 -11.73 -16.24 10.57
C ILE A 108 -12.32 -17.37 9.73
N GLY A 109 -13.25 -17.00 8.85
CA GLY A 109 -14.01 -17.97 8.03
C GLY A 109 -15.24 -18.56 8.73
N ALA A 110 -15.30 -18.55 10.07
CA ALA A 110 -16.45 -19.02 10.84
C ALA A 110 -17.44 -17.86 11.16
N THR A 111 -17.03 -16.96 12.04
CA THR A 111 -17.83 -15.78 12.46
C THR A 111 -17.31 -14.48 11.89
N ILE A 112 -16.02 -14.41 11.53
CA ILE A 112 -15.40 -13.26 10.87
C ILE A 112 -15.32 -13.57 9.36
N PRO A 113 -16.30 -13.12 8.54
CA PRO A 113 -16.31 -13.44 7.11
C PRO A 113 -15.23 -12.66 6.38
N LEU A 114 -14.39 -13.35 5.61
CA LEU A 114 -13.47 -12.77 4.65
C LEU A 114 -13.87 -13.20 3.22
N PRO A 115 -13.48 -12.46 2.18
CA PRO A 115 -13.78 -12.80 0.80
C PRO A 115 -12.90 -13.95 0.24
N PHE A 116 -12.16 -14.65 1.11
CA PHE A 116 -11.28 -15.78 0.81
C PHE A 116 -11.26 -16.75 1.99
N GLU A 117 -10.92 -18.01 1.74
CA GLU A 117 -10.96 -19.08 2.74
C GLU A 117 -9.72 -19.05 3.64
N ASP A 118 -8.54 -19.18 3.05
CA ASP A 118 -7.27 -19.17 3.80
C ASP A 118 -6.71 -17.76 3.87
N ALA A 119 -6.42 -17.31 5.11
CA ALA A 119 -5.95 -15.97 5.38
C ALA A 119 -4.62 -15.97 6.13
N VAL A 120 -3.64 -15.24 5.60
CA VAL A 120 -2.59 -14.70 6.45
C VAL A 120 -3.10 -13.41 7.06
N PHE A 121 -2.91 -13.24 8.37
CA PHE A 121 -3.40 -12.07 9.07
C PHE A 121 -2.44 -11.55 10.14
N ASP A 122 -2.62 -10.28 10.46
CA ASP A 122 -2.04 -9.60 11.61
C ASP A 122 -3.09 -8.72 12.28
N TYR A 123 -2.86 -8.26 13.50
CA TYR A 123 -3.82 -7.41 14.20
C TYR A 123 -3.13 -6.36 15.07
N ALA A 124 -3.87 -5.29 15.33
CA ALA A 124 -3.50 -4.28 16.32
C ALA A 124 -4.63 -4.10 17.33
N VAL A 125 -4.30 -4.12 18.63
CA VAL A 125 -5.27 -3.81 19.67
C VAL A 125 -5.57 -2.32 19.65
N LEU A 126 -6.85 -1.96 19.60
CA LEU A 126 -7.30 -0.57 19.56
C LEU A 126 -7.64 -0.05 20.96
N GLU A 127 -8.79 -0.47 21.46
CA GLU A 127 -9.36 0.05 22.70
C GLU A 127 -10.21 -1.00 23.38
N LYS A 128 -10.32 -0.91 24.71
CA LYS A 128 -11.24 -1.70 25.52
C LYS A 128 -12.40 -0.79 25.95
N THR A 129 -13.59 -1.10 25.46
CA THR A 129 -14.82 -0.39 25.84
C THR A 129 -15.52 -1.08 27.02
N LYS A 130 -16.69 -0.57 27.43
CA LYS A 130 -17.50 -1.26 28.45
C LYS A 130 -18.06 -2.60 27.98
N GLU A 131 -18.17 -2.79 26.66
CA GLU A 131 -18.84 -3.93 26.02
C GLU A 131 -17.87 -4.92 25.40
N ALA A 132 -16.75 -4.46 24.83
CA ALA A 132 -15.83 -5.30 24.04
C ALA A 132 -14.39 -4.78 24.05
N LEU A 133 -13.44 -5.69 23.79
CA LEU A 133 -12.10 -5.36 23.35
C LEU A 133 -12.15 -5.21 21.81
N HIS A 134 -11.63 -4.12 21.28
CA HIS A 134 -11.59 -3.91 19.82
C HIS A 134 -10.20 -4.13 19.27
N VAL A 135 -10.12 -4.86 18.18
CA VAL A 135 -8.88 -5.04 17.40
C VAL A 135 -9.10 -4.59 15.96
N LEU A 136 -8.03 -4.16 15.32
CA LEU A 136 -7.98 -3.93 13.90
C LEU A 136 -7.31 -5.14 13.25
N LEU A 137 -8.07 -5.87 12.47
CA LEU A 137 -7.61 -7.04 11.72
C LEU A 137 -7.12 -6.59 10.33
N PHE A 138 -5.95 -7.08 9.94
CA PHE A 138 -5.37 -6.99 8.60
C PHE A 138 -5.29 -8.40 8.04
N ALA A 139 -5.88 -8.65 6.90
CA ALA A 139 -5.89 -9.98 6.29
C ALA A 139 -5.68 -9.93 4.78
N ALA A 140 -5.07 -10.98 4.25
CA ALA A 140 -4.89 -11.21 2.82
C ALA A 140 -4.96 -12.71 2.50
N PRO A 141 -5.29 -13.12 1.25
CA PRO A 141 -5.27 -14.54 0.86
C PRO A 141 -3.86 -15.12 0.99
N GLU A 142 -3.71 -16.19 1.79
CA GLU A 142 -2.40 -16.79 2.07
C GLU A 142 -1.70 -17.24 0.79
N ALA A 143 -2.41 -17.93 -0.11
CA ALA A 143 -1.86 -18.43 -1.36
C ALA A 143 -1.20 -17.31 -2.20
N ASN A 144 -1.84 -16.14 -2.30
CA ASN A 144 -1.28 -15.02 -3.05
C ASN A 144 -0.05 -14.41 -2.38
N VAL A 145 -0.08 -14.25 -1.05
CA VAL A 145 1.08 -13.71 -0.30
C VAL A 145 2.27 -14.65 -0.40
N MET A 146 2.02 -15.98 -0.29
CA MET A 146 3.05 -17.00 -0.43
C MET A 146 3.62 -17.04 -1.84
N GLN A 147 2.79 -16.92 -2.89
CA GLN A 147 3.25 -16.87 -4.29
C GLN A 147 4.26 -15.75 -4.53
N TYR A 148 4.04 -14.54 -3.95
CA TYR A 148 5.03 -13.47 -3.99
C TYR A 148 6.30 -13.80 -3.21
N ALA A 149 6.18 -14.41 -2.04
CA ALA A 149 7.35 -14.82 -1.26
C ALA A 149 8.19 -15.87 -1.99
N GLU A 150 7.55 -16.87 -2.57
CA GLU A 150 8.19 -17.93 -3.36
C GLU A 150 8.87 -17.37 -4.63
N LEU A 151 8.24 -16.41 -5.30
CA LEU A 151 8.87 -15.68 -6.41
C LEU A 151 10.21 -15.06 -5.98
N PHE A 152 10.23 -14.35 -4.83
CA PHE A 152 11.47 -13.73 -4.34
C PHE A 152 12.51 -14.78 -3.95
N GLU A 153 12.11 -15.90 -3.35
CA GLU A 153 13.02 -17.00 -3.01
C GLU A 153 13.61 -17.66 -4.27
N ALA A 154 12.80 -17.88 -5.31
CA ALA A 154 13.22 -18.44 -6.59
C ALA A 154 14.33 -17.62 -7.25
N VAL A 155 14.24 -16.29 -7.20
CA VAL A 155 15.27 -15.38 -7.72
C VAL A 155 16.38 -15.06 -6.71
N LYS A 156 16.50 -15.87 -5.66
CA LYS A 156 17.56 -15.80 -4.63
C LYS A 156 17.54 -14.52 -3.78
N LEU A 157 16.39 -13.89 -3.62
CA LEU A 157 16.13 -12.91 -2.57
C LEU A 157 15.63 -13.62 -1.31
N LYS A 158 15.61 -12.90 -0.17
CA LYS A 158 15.15 -13.43 1.12
C LYS A 158 14.00 -12.57 1.63
N PRO A 159 12.74 -12.92 1.32
CA PRO A 159 11.59 -12.19 1.85
C PRO A 159 11.53 -12.34 3.37
N ILE A 160 11.39 -11.22 4.08
CA ILE A 160 11.37 -11.19 5.54
C ILE A 160 10.12 -10.54 6.12
N VAL A 161 9.43 -9.71 5.33
CA VAL A 161 8.23 -8.98 5.74
C VAL A 161 7.34 -8.76 4.54
N ALA A 162 6.07 -9.12 4.68
CA ALA A 162 4.97 -8.59 3.87
C ALA A 162 4.32 -7.42 4.64
N ASP A 163 4.02 -6.33 3.96
CA ASP A 163 3.36 -5.15 4.52
C ASP A 163 2.27 -4.66 3.56
N ILE A 164 1.55 -3.61 3.92
CA ILE A 164 0.45 -3.07 3.11
C ILE A 164 0.69 -1.61 2.77
N SER A 165 0.24 -1.19 1.59
CA SER A 165 0.48 0.15 1.06
C SER A 165 -0.08 1.27 1.95
N PRO A 166 -1.29 1.17 2.56
CA PRO A 166 -1.80 2.21 3.43
C PRO A 166 -0.88 2.49 4.62
N LEU A 167 -0.37 1.44 5.28
CA LEU A 167 0.53 1.60 6.41
C LEU A 167 1.92 2.11 5.98
N SER A 168 2.38 1.70 4.80
CA SER A 168 3.63 2.20 4.22
C SER A 168 3.57 3.70 3.96
N LEU A 169 2.53 4.18 3.27
CA LEU A 169 2.33 5.61 3.00
C LEU A 169 2.15 6.41 4.28
N TYR A 170 1.30 5.93 5.19
CA TYR A 170 1.03 6.65 6.44
C TYR A 170 2.29 6.78 7.29
N ARG A 171 3.12 5.75 7.34
CA ARG A 171 4.40 5.76 8.07
C ARG A 171 5.35 6.81 7.51
N LEU A 172 5.39 6.95 6.18
CA LEU A 172 6.18 7.99 5.52
C LEU A 172 5.63 9.38 5.87
N PHE A 173 4.32 9.59 5.75
CA PHE A 173 3.62 10.82 6.10
C PHE A 173 3.85 11.23 7.56
N TYR A 174 3.74 10.26 8.48
CA TYR A 174 4.02 10.46 9.90
C TYR A 174 5.48 10.83 10.18
N THR A 175 6.43 10.20 9.48
CA THR A 175 7.87 10.45 9.68
C THR A 175 8.29 11.88 9.33
N PHE A 176 7.53 12.55 8.48
CA PHE A 176 7.74 13.97 8.11
C PHE A 176 6.85 14.94 8.87
N ASP A 177 6.29 14.54 10.00
CA ASP A 177 5.44 15.37 10.88
C ASP A 177 4.23 16.01 10.16
N LEU A 178 3.70 15.34 9.11
CA LEU A 178 2.53 15.79 8.36
C LEU A 178 1.22 15.26 8.95
N ALA A 179 1.30 14.21 9.77
CA ALA A 179 0.17 13.58 10.43
C ALA A 179 -0.19 14.28 11.75
N ASN A 180 -1.48 14.28 12.07
CA ASN A 180 -1.98 14.68 13.39
C ASN A 180 -3.14 13.76 13.80
N ASP A 181 -3.63 13.88 15.03
CA ASP A 181 -4.69 13.06 15.62
C ASP A 181 -6.10 13.67 15.49
N ILE A 182 -6.21 14.89 14.95
CA ILE A 182 -7.46 15.64 14.79
C ILE A 182 -8.09 15.36 13.44
N ASP A 183 -7.28 15.38 12.38
CA ASP A 183 -7.76 15.23 11.01
C ASP A 183 -8.26 13.81 10.70
N HIS A 184 -9.27 13.75 9.85
CA HIS A 184 -9.73 12.55 9.16
C HIS A 184 -9.13 12.57 7.76
N PHE A 185 -7.99 11.93 7.60
CA PHE A 185 -7.26 11.88 6.34
C PHE A 185 -7.86 10.87 5.38
N LEU A 186 -8.15 11.28 4.15
CA LEU A 186 -8.39 10.38 3.03
C LEU A 186 -7.14 10.36 2.14
N PHE A 187 -6.38 9.29 2.21
CA PHE A 187 -5.29 9.04 1.25
C PHE A 187 -5.87 8.50 -0.04
N VAL A 188 -5.52 9.12 -1.14
CA VAL A 188 -5.89 8.72 -2.50
C VAL A 188 -4.62 8.33 -3.23
N GLN A 189 -4.37 7.03 -3.33
CA GLN A 189 -3.26 6.48 -4.10
C GLN A 189 -3.73 6.29 -5.54
N PHE A 190 -3.46 7.28 -6.37
CA PHE A 190 -3.83 7.31 -7.77
C PHE A 190 -2.65 6.86 -8.62
N ASP A 191 -2.65 5.59 -8.95
CA ASP A 191 -1.59 4.95 -9.74
C ASP A 191 -2.05 4.73 -11.17
N LEU A 192 -1.09 4.47 -12.05
CA LEU A 192 -1.35 4.24 -13.47
C LEU A 192 -2.31 3.06 -13.71
N SER A 193 -2.25 2.02 -12.88
CA SER A 193 -3.03 0.78 -13.01
C SER A 193 -4.11 0.61 -11.94
N SER A 194 -4.17 1.46 -10.92
CA SER A 194 -5.10 1.27 -9.80
C SER A 194 -5.41 2.56 -9.07
N LEU A 195 -6.56 2.60 -8.43
CA LEU A 195 -6.99 3.68 -7.54
C LEU A 195 -7.38 3.11 -6.19
N ASN A 196 -6.57 3.40 -5.18
CA ASN A 196 -6.79 2.90 -3.83
C ASN A 196 -7.02 4.08 -2.87
N VAL A 197 -7.96 3.91 -1.97
CA VAL A 197 -8.23 4.88 -0.92
C VAL A 197 -8.08 4.25 0.45
N SER A 198 -7.56 5.02 1.39
CA SER A 198 -7.50 4.62 2.78
C SER A 198 -7.79 5.80 3.69
N VAL A 199 -8.61 5.57 4.71
CA VAL A 199 -8.95 6.59 5.71
C VAL A 199 -8.16 6.35 6.98
N PHE A 200 -7.54 7.41 7.48
CA PHE A 200 -6.83 7.42 8.76
C PHE A 200 -7.39 8.48 9.69
N HIS A 201 -7.48 8.14 10.96
CA HIS A 201 -7.81 9.05 12.06
C HIS A 201 -7.11 8.58 13.33
N GLN A 202 -6.60 9.52 14.14
CA GLN A 202 -5.83 9.22 15.35
C GLN A 202 -4.70 8.21 15.10
N HIS A 203 -3.95 8.40 14.03
CA HIS A 203 -2.84 7.54 13.59
C HIS A 203 -3.21 6.07 13.32
N ARG A 204 -4.51 5.78 13.07
CA ARG A 204 -5.03 4.43 12.83
C ARG A 204 -5.76 4.37 11.49
N PRO A 205 -5.54 3.32 10.68
CA PRO A 205 -6.36 3.10 9.51
C PRO A 205 -7.77 2.70 9.95
N ILE A 206 -8.78 3.32 9.35
CA ILE A 206 -10.19 3.00 9.61
C ILE A 206 -10.69 1.99 8.59
N PHE A 207 -10.40 2.23 7.32
CA PHE A 207 -10.66 1.29 6.24
C PHE A 207 -9.76 1.58 5.04
N THR A 208 -9.65 0.60 4.15
CA THR A 208 -9.05 0.73 2.82
C THR A 208 -9.97 0.12 1.78
N ARG A 209 -9.92 0.65 0.58
CA ARG A 209 -10.70 0.14 -0.55
C ARG A 209 -10.02 0.48 -1.87
N GLN A 210 -9.97 -0.50 -2.76
CA GLN A 210 -9.72 -0.24 -4.16
C GLN A 210 -11.02 0.28 -4.81
N LEU A 211 -10.91 1.34 -5.57
CA LEU A 211 -12.04 1.91 -6.31
C LEU A 211 -12.05 1.37 -7.73
N ALA A 212 -13.26 1.21 -8.28
CA ALA A 212 -13.42 0.92 -9.68
C ALA A 212 -12.89 2.09 -10.51
N PHE A 213 -11.89 1.81 -11.32
CA PHE A 213 -11.23 2.76 -12.19
C PHE A 213 -10.88 2.06 -13.50
N ASP A 214 -11.19 2.68 -14.64
CA ASP A 214 -10.76 2.16 -15.94
C ASP A 214 -9.26 2.44 -16.11
N SER A 215 -8.48 1.60 -15.47
CA SER A 215 -7.03 1.69 -15.43
C SER A 215 -6.38 1.12 -16.68
N GLN A 216 -6.87 1.47 -17.86
CA GLN A 216 -6.23 1.03 -19.11
C GLN A 216 -4.87 1.74 -19.27
N TRP A 217 -3.95 1.39 -18.37
CA TRP A 217 -2.62 1.98 -18.29
C TRP A 217 -1.81 1.78 -19.61
N THR A 218 -2.17 0.79 -20.41
CA THR A 218 -1.62 0.57 -21.76
C THR A 218 -1.93 1.69 -22.75
N TYR A 219 -2.84 2.59 -22.41
CA TYR A 219 -3.10 3.81 -23.19
C TYR A 219 -2.10 4.93 -22.91
N TRP A 220 -1.22 4.72 -21.96
CA TRP A 220 -0.16 5.64 -21.60
C TRP A 220 1.20 5.07 -21.99
N GLU A 221 2.02 5.88 -22.63
CA GLU A 221 3.40 5.57 -22.96
C GLU A 221 4.35 6.51 -22.21
N LYS A 222 5.34 5.94 -21.52
CA LYS A 222 6.39 6.74 -20.88
C LYS A 222 7.44 7.11 -21.92
N THR A 223 7.60 8.39 -22.17
CA THR A 223 8.60 8.95 -23.11
C THR A 223 9.65 9.76 -22.33
N ASN A 224 10.70 10.22 -23.02
CA ASN A 224 11.70 11.13 -22.42
C ASN A 224 11.10 12.51 -22.01
N GLU A 225 9.95 12.89 -22.60
CA GLU A 225 9.25 14.15 -22.32
C GLU A 225 8.13 13.99 -21.27
N GLY A 226 7.93 12.77 -20.73
CA GLY A 226 6.87 12.43 -19.79
C GLY A 226 5.88 11.41 -20.35
N TRP A 227 4.71 11.34 -19.76
CA TRP A 227 3.66 10.42 -20.18
C TRP A 227 2.87 10.95 -21.38
N LYS A 228 2.65 10.12 -22.40
CA LYS A 228 1.88 10.40 -23.59
C LYS A 228 0.63 9.54 -23.63
N TRP A 229 -0.52 10.16 -23.88
CA TRP A 229 -1.77 9.46 -24.14
C TRP A 229 -1.83 8.96 -25.59
N LEU A 230 -2.14 7.69 -25.80
CA LEU A 230 -2.07 7.02 -27.10
C LEU A 230 -3.41 6.91 -27.82
N LYS A 231 -4.54 7.13 -27.13
CA LYS A 231 -5.89 6.99 -27.70
C LYS A 231 -6.50 8.32 -28.11
N GLU A 232 -7.55 8.22 -28.93
CA GLU A 232 -8.40 9.37 -29.23
C GLU A 232 -9.23 9.76 -28.01
N GLY A 233 -9.47 11.06 -27.82
CA GLY A 233 -10.24 11.62 -26.72
C GLY A 233 -9.39 12.27 -25.65
N GLN A 234 -10.05 12.68 -24.59
CA GLN A 234 -9.42 13.38 -23.48
C GLN A 234 -9.36 12.43 -22.26
N PRO A 235 -8.16 12.13 -21.76
CA PRO A 235 -8.02 11.25 -20.60
C PRO A 235 -8.67 11.83 -19.35
N GLU A 236 -8.86 13.17 -19.29
CA GLU A 236 -9.52 13.86 -18.18
C GLU A 236 -10.97 13.41 -17.94
N ARG A 237 -11.62 12.83 -18.94
CA ARG A 237 -12.99 12.29 -18.77
C ARG A 237 -13.06 11.18 -17.72
N GLN A 238 -11.97 10.42 -17.56
CA GLN A 238 -11.88 9.39 -16.52
C GLN A 238 -11.95 9.99 -15.09
N LEU A 239 -11.52 11.25 -14.94
CA LEU A 239 -11.51 11.91 -13.65
C LEU A 239 -12.92 12.14 -13.07
N GLU A 240 -13.94 12.27 -13.93
CA GLU A 240 -15.33 12.41 -13.49
C GLU A 240 -15.85 11.15 -12.79
N ASP A 241 -15.48 9.98 -13.29
CA ASP A 241 -15.90 8.71 -12.67
C ASP A 241 -15.13 8.47 -11.38
N VAL A 242 -13.85 8.79 -11.35
CA VAL A 242 -13.03 8.75 -10.12
C VAL A 242 -13.59 9.71 -9.07
N TYR A 243 -13.99 10.92 -9.45
CA TYR A 243 -14.61 11.89 -8.57
C TYR A 243 -15.88 11.32 -7.91
N LYS A 244 -16.80 10.75 -8.69
CA LYS A 244 -18.03 10.15 -8.18
C LYS A 244 -17.76 9.00 -7.20
N GLU A 245 -16.75 8.18 -7.48
CA GLU A 245 -16.37 7.11 -6.56
C GLU A 245 -15.80 7.67 -5.23
N LEU A 246 -15.00 8.73 -5.28
CA LEU A 246 -14.51 9.39 -4.06
C LEU A 246 -15.64 10.01 -3.25
N GLU A 247 -16.62 10.67 -3.89
CA GLU A 247 -17.80 11.18 -3.19
C GLU A 247 -18.56 10.05 -2.47
N ARG A 248 -18.74 8.90 -3.11
CA ARG A 248 -19.38 7.72 -2.50
C ARG A 248 -18.59 7.24 -1.27
N VAL A 249 -17.27 7.21 -1.34
CA VAL A 249 -16.41 6.83 -0.21
C VAL A 249 -16.53 7.83 0.93
N MET A 250 -16.49 9.12 0.66
CA MET A 250 -16.62 10.18 1.66
C MET A 250 -18.00 10.13 2.34
N ASN A 251 -19.07 9.92 1.57
CA ASN A 251 -20.42 9.76 2.08
C ASN A 251 -20.57 8.48 2.91
N PHE A 252 -20.01 7.36 2.46
CA PHE A 252 -19.96 6.12 3.23
C PHE A 252 -19.24 6.33 4.57
N TYR A 253 -18.09 6.98 4.55
CA TYR A 253 -17.36 7.31 5.77
C TYR A 253 -18.22 8.15 6.72
N ARG A 254 -18.77 9.27 6.25
CA ARG A 254 -19.57 10.18 7.06
C ARG A 254 -20.81 9.53 7.64
N PHE A 255 -21.62 8.87 6.81
CA PHE A 255 -22.95 8.44 7.22
C PHE A 255 -22.98 7.00 7.75
N SER A 256 -22.21 6.08 7.14
CA SER A 256 -22.24 4.68 7.55
C SER A 256 -21.27 4.37 8.69
N LEU A 257 -20.05 4.88 8.63
CA LEU A 257 -19.03 4.60 9.65
C LEU A 257 -19.11 5.57 10.84
N GLN A 258 -19.29 6.87 10.57
CA GLN A 258 -19.29 7.92 11.59
C GLN A 258 -20.69 8.38 12.02
N LYS A 259 -21.75 7.80 11.46
CA LYS A 259 -23.16 8.13 11.79
C LYS A 259 -23.50 9.63 11.72
N GLY A 260 -22.76 10.38 10.89
CA GLY A 260 -22.91 11.85 10.74
C GLY A 260 -22.08 12.68 11.70
N GLU A 261 -21.37 12.08 12.66
CA GLU A 261 -20.61 12.79 13.70
C GLU A 261 -19.24 13.32 13.19
N ALA A 262 -18.68 12.70 12.16
CA ALA A 262 -17.42 13.10 11.58
C ALA A 262 -17.41 12.93 10.05
N GLN A 263 -16.52 13.65 9.39
CA GLN A 263 -16.31 13.58 7.94
C GLN A 263 -14.82 13.69 7.60
N ILE A 264 -14.45 13.42 6.35
CA ILE A 264 -13.09 13.66 5.85
C ILE A 264 -12.78 15.16 5.96
N THR A 265 -11.64 15.49 6.52
CA THR A 265 -11.17 16.87 6.70
C THR A 265 -9.99 17.22 5.78
N ARG A 266 -9.22 16.22 5.35
CA ARG A 266 -8.09 16.40 4.43
C ARG A 266 -7.98 15.23 3.46
N ILE A 267 -7.69 15.54 2.20
CA ILE A 267 -7.38 14.58 1.15
C ILE A 267 -5.90 14.69 0.80
N VAL A 268 -5.19 13.58 0.89
CA VAL A 268 -3.75 13.49 0.56
C VAL A 268 -3.60 12.60 -0.66
N MET A 269 -3.21 13.19 -1.78
CA MET A 269 -3.02 12.47 -3.03
C MET A 269 -1.57 12.01 -3.20
N THR A 270 -1.40 10.80 -3.69
CA THR A 270 -0.11 10.19 -4.03
C THR A 270 -0.29 9.23 -5.19
N GLY A 271 0.79 8.71 -5.74
CA GLY A 271 0.76 7.75 -6.83
C GLY A 271 1.59 8.20 -8.04
N ASP A 272 1.47 7.45 -9.12
CA ASP A 272 2.24 7.66 -10.36
C ASP A 272 1.36 7.93 -11.59
N HIS A 273 0.05 8.18 -11.40
CA HIS A 273 -0.84 8.50 -12.50
C HIS A 273 -0.50 9.86 -13.13
N PRO A 274 -0.38 9.96 -14.47
CA PRO A 274 0.01 11.20 -15.15
C PRO A 274 -0.92 12.39 -14.87
N LEU A 275 -2.20 12.13 -14.59
CA LEU A 275 -3.20 13.16 -14.29
C LEU A 275 -3.35 13.49 -12.79
N ILE A 276 -2.43 13.06 -11.94
CA ILE A 276 -2.57 13.26 -10.48
C ILE A 276 -2.74 14.73 -10.10
N HIS A 277 -1.98 15.62 -10.70
CA HIS A 277 -2.08 17.08 -10.45
C HIS A 277 -3.39 17.67 -11.00
N THR A 278 -3.79 17.26 -12.20
CA THR A 278 -5.07 17.69 -12.81
C THR A 278 -6.24 17.25 -11.92
N PHE A 279 -6.18 16.01 -11.40
CA PHE A 279 -7.21 15.49 -10.54
C PHE A 279 -7.23 16.17 -9.18
N SER A 280 -6.06 16.40 -8.59
CA SER A 280 -5.95 17.16 -7.33
C SER A 280 -6.59 18.55 -7.44
N HIS A 281 -6.35 19.26 -8.56
CA HIS A 281 -6.96 20.57 -8.82
C HIS A 281 -8.48 20.47 -8.96
N LEU A 282 -8.97 19.51 -9.72
CA LEU A 282 -10.41 19.25 -9.87
C LEU A 282 -11.10 18.99 -8.52
N LEU A 283 -10.48 18.19 -7.66
CA LEU A 283 -11.00 17.93 -6.31
C LEU A 283 -11.02 19.20 -5.46
N GLN A 284 -9.97 20.01 -5.51
CA GLN A 284 -9.89 21.27 -4.77
C GLN A 284 -10.95 22.28 -5.19
N GLU A 285 -11.33 22.29 -6.48
CA GLU A 285 -12.41 23.17 -6.98
C GLU A 285 -13.82 22.73 -6.56
N ARG A 286 -14.01 21.42 -6.38
CA ARG A 286 -15.36 20.84 -6.17
C ARG A 286 -15.68 20.48 -4.72
N LEU A 287 -14.66 20.24 -3.92
CA LEU A 287 -14.83 19.79 -2.55
C LEU A 287 -14.47 20.91 -1.56
N ASP A 288 -15.29 21.10 -0.57
CA ASP A 288 -15.00 21.98 0.57
C ASP A 288 -14.12 21.25 1.61
N VAL A 289 -13.01 20.68 1.14
CA VAL A 289 -12.04 19.92 1.93
C VAL A 289 -10.65 20.25 1.39
N ALA A 290 -9.67 20.38 2.29
CA ALA A 290 -8.28 20.61 1.88
C ALA A 290 -7.76 19.39 1.08
N VAL A 291 -7.30 19.65 -0.16
CA VAL A 291 -6.71 18.65 -1.05
C VAL A 291 -5.25 18.99 -1.29
N GLU A 292 -4.36 18.06 -1.04
CA GLU A 292 -2.94 18.24 -1.27
C GLU A 292 -2.33 17.02 -1.97
N THR A 293 -1.39 17.25 -2.86
CA THR A 293 -0.52 16.17 -3.37
C THR A 293 0.65 16.01 -2.42
N LEU A 294 0.89 14.79 -1.95
CA LEU A 294 1.98 14.51 -1.02
C LEU A 294 3.31 14.91 -1.63
N THR A 295 3.90 15.94 -1.08
CA THR A 295 5.21 16.44 -1.45
C THR A 295 6.11 16.42 -0.22
N LEU A 296 7.21 15.69 -0.30
CA LEU A 296 8.18 15.59 0.79
C LEU A 296 9.40 16.45 0.48
N PRO A 297 10.11 16.95 1.51
CA PRO A 297 11.34 17.70 1.34
C PRO A 297 12.51 16.77 0.97
N LEU A 298 12.31 15.96 -0.05
CA LEU A 298 13.25 14.98 -0.57
C LEU A 298 13.42 15.24 -2.07
N SER A 299 14.66 15.24 -2.54
CA SER A 299 14.97 15.28 -3.98
C SER A 299 14.75 13.89 -4.62
N ILE A 300 13.53 13.35 -4.49
CA ILE A 300 13.17 11.99 -4.91
C ILE A 300 11.83 12.05 -5.61
N ASP A 301 11.71 11.27 -6.68
CA ASP A 301 10.46 11.13 -7.39
C ASP A 301 9.38 10.53 -6.47
N PRO A 302 8.19 11.13 -6.37
CA PRO A 302 7.08 10.63 -5.55
C PRO A 302 6.66 9.19 -5.83
N THR A 303 6.96 8.65 -7.01
CA THR A 303 6.70 7.26 -7.37
C THR A 303 7.40 6.25 -6.46
N TYR A 304 8.46 6.66 -5.77
CA TYR A 304 9.19 5.84 -4.80
C TYR A 304 8.68 5.94 -3.35
N TYR A 305 7.64 6.74 -3.07
CA TYR A 305 7.17 6.93 -1.69
C TYR A 305 6.69 5.64 -1.03
N LEU A 306 6.02 4.75 -1.77
CA LEU A 306 5.62 3.45 -1.25
C LEU A 306 6.81 2.59 -0.77
N PRO A 307 7.81 2.26 -1.61
CA PRO A 307 8.94 1.45 -1.15
C PRO A 307 9.81 2.18 -0.10
N ILE A 308 9.83 3.52 -0.06
CA ILE A 308 10.49 4.27 1.00
C ILE A 308 9.75 4.07 2.33
N GLY A 309 8.42 4.26 2.35
CA GLY A 309 7.61 4.05 3.54
C GLY A 309 7.67 2.60 4.06
N LEU A 310 7.76 1.62 3.14
CA LEU A 310 8.03 0.22 3.48
C LEU A 310 9.39 0.07 4.18
N GLY A 311 10.39 0.81 3.73
CA GLY A 311 11.72 0.84 4.32
C GLY A 311 11.76 1.41 5.74
N LEU A 312 10.78 2.21 6.13
CA LEU A 312 10.66 2.78 7.47
C LEU A 312 10.00 1.83 8.48
N LYS A 313 9.49 0.66 8.07
CA LYS A 313 8.92 -0.33 8.98
C LYS A 313 9.97 -0.76 10.02
N GLU A 314 9.69 -0.53 11.29
CA GLU A 314 10.52 -0.96 12.39
C GLU A 314 10.29 -2.45 12.70
N GLY A 315 11.36 -3.16 13.09
CA GLY A 315 11.30 -4.54 13.53
C GLY A 315 11.46 -5.60 12.44
N ASN A 316 11.89 -6.77 12.87
CA ASN A 316 11.92 -7.99 12.08
C ASN A 316 10.57 -8.71 12.28
N GLY A 317 9.55 -8.33 11.51
CA GLY A 317 8.38 -9.18 11.40
C GLY A 317 8.82 -10.53 10.80
N HIS A 318 8.66 -11.61 11.54
CA HIS A 318 8.85 -12.93 10.97
C HIS A 318 7.63 -13.27 10.13
N VAL A 319 7.84 -13.59 8.85
CA VAL A 319 6.91 -14.45 8.11
C VAL A 319 7.10 -15.83 8.74
N SER A 320 6.35 -16.16 9.79
CA SER A 320 6.37 -17.51 10.34
C SER A 320 5.58 -18.42 9.43
N ARG A 321 6.23 -19.42 8.85
CA ARG A 321 5.54 -20.63 8.39
C ARG A 321 4.94 -21.28 9.63
N ASN A 322 3.62 -21.34 9.73
CA ASN A 322 2.93 -22.24 10.67
C ASN A 322 3.02 -23.67 10.16
#